data_c705c88be732431c27d55cde1be78b11
#
_entry.id   c705c88be732431c27d55cde1be78b11
#
_cell.length_a   1.000
_cell.length_b   1.000
_cell.length_c   1.000
_cell.angle_alpha   90.00
_cell.angle_beta   90.00
_cell.angle_gamma   90.00
#
_symmetry.space_group_name_H-M   'P 1'
#
loop_
_entity.id
_entity.type
_entity.pdbx_description
1 polymer ?
#
loop_
_entity_poly.entity_id
_entity_poly.type
_entity_poly.pdbx_seq_one_letter_code
_entity_poly.pdbx_strand_id
1 'polypeptide(L)'
;MKTTVINLIGSPGTGKSTIAAELFARMKWLGFDVELVSEYAKELVWEQRHETFKNELYLFAKQHHRLFRLKGKVKFIITDRPLILSLFYNGKYGDGSENFKNLVLEEVNKFDNVNIFLHRTKPYVAKGRNQTEEESKEFAKEMLELVKTYCGNNYIELDAKQEETVDKIFEIYRDVK
;
A
#
# COMPACT_ATOMS: atom_id res chain seq x y z
N MET A 1 -8.27 -21.49 -0.69
CA MET A 1 -6.83 -21.10 -0.66
C MET A 1 -6.70 -19.81 0.15
N LYS A 2 -5.72 -19.72 1.04
CA LYS A 2 -5.42 -18.47 1.77
C LYS A 2 -4.62 -17.54 0.85
N THR A 3 -5.02 -16.28 0.75
CA THR A 3 -4.31 -15.27 -0.03
C THR A 3 -3.58 -14.31 0.92
N THR A 4 -2.26 -14.19 0.76
CA THR A 4 -1.44 -13.24 1.53
C THR A 4 -1.29 -11.91 0.75
N VAL A 5 -1.55 -10.79 1.42
CA VAL A 5 -1.41 -9.44 0.84
C VAL A 5 -0.11 -8.82 1.32
N ILE A 6 0.81 -8.59 0.41
CA ILE A 6 2.07 -7.86 0.65
C ILE A 6 1.79 -6.38 0.47
N ASN A 7 1.70 -5.68 1.57
CA ASN A 7 1.36 -4.26 1.66
C ASN A 7 2.63 -3.41 1.67
N LEU A 8 2.89 -2.65 0.61
CA LEU A 8 3.97 -1.67 0.58
C LEU A 8 3.44 -0.32 1.08
N ILE A 9 3.87 0.10 2.25
CA ILE A 9 3.44 1.30 2.95
C ILE A 9 4.55 2.35 2.88
N GLY A 10 4.19 3.61 2.78
CA GLY A 10 5.14 4.73 2.78
C GLY A 10 4.55 5.95 2.10
N SER A 11 5.17 7.10 2.33
CA SER A 11 4.70 8.39 1.80
C SER A 11 4.81 8.49 0.27
N PRO A 12 4.16 9.48 -0.35
CA PRO A 12 4.33 9.77 -1.77
C PRO A 12 5.82 9.95 -2.13
N GLY A 13 6.25 9.36 -3.24
CA GLY A 13 7.64 9.48 -3.71
C GLY A 13 8.63 8.48 -3.08
N THR A 14 8.22 7.61 -2.19
CA THR A 14 9.09 6.59 -1.56
C THR A 14 9.62 5.55 -2.57
N GLY A 15 8.88 5.25 -3.64
CA GLY A 15 9.27 4.21 -4.61
C GLY A 15 8.43 2.94 -4.53
N LYS A 16 7.33 2.95 -3.78
CA LYS A 16 6.43 1.81 -3.61
C LYS A 16 6.05 1.11 -4.92
N SER A 17 5.58 1.88 -5.90
CA SER A 17 5.12 1.33 -7.19
C SER A 17 6.26 0.68 -7.97
N THR A 18 7.50 1.20 -7.85
CA THR A 18 8.69 0.62 -8.50
C THR A 18 9.04 -0.71 -7.85
N ILE A 19 9.11 -0.75 -6.51
CA ILE A 19 9.39 -1.96 -5.74
C ILE A 19 8.28 -3.00 -5.96
N ALA A 20 7.01 -2.57 -5.99
CA ALA A 20 5.88 -3.46 -6.26
C ALA A 20 5.99 -4.13 -7.63
N ALA A 21 6.32 -3.36 -8.67
CA ALA A 21 6.46 -3.86 -10.04
C ALA A 21 7.64 -4.84 -10.17
N GLU A 22 8.78 -4.54 -9.56
CA GLU A 22 9.97 -5.38 -9.59
C GLU A 22 9.75 -6.70 -8.82
N LEU A 23 9.19 -6.62 -7.61
CA LEU A 23 8.83 -7.79 -6.82
C LEU A 23 7.82 -8.68 -7.57
N PHE A 24 6.79 -8.07 -8.16
CA PHE A 24 5.81 -8.79 -8.97
C PHE A 24 6.46 -9.51 -10.15
N ALA A 25 7.28 -8.81 -10.94
CA ALA A 25 7.97 -9.40 -12.08
C ALA A 25 8.85 -10.58 -11.64
N ARG A 26 9.64 -10.42 -10.59
CA ARG A 26 10.50 -11.46 -10.03
C ARG A 26 9.71 -12.69 -9.57
N MET A 27 8.64 -12.48 -8.81
CA MET A 27 7.78 -13.58 -8.33
C MET A 27 7.11 -14.32 -9.49
N LYS A 28 6.62 -13.61 -10.52
CA LYS A 28 6.05 -14.24 -11.74
C LYS A 28 7.08 -15.09 -12.47
N TRP A 29 8.29 -14.58 -12.71
CA TRP A 29 9.36 -15.34 -13.37
C TRP A 29 9.77 -16.62 -12.63
N LEU A 30 9.67 -16.60 -11.31
CA LEU A 30 9.96 -17.75 -10.45
C LEU A 30 8.76 -18.69 -10.26
N GLY A 31 7.63 -18.42 -10.92
CA GLY A 31 6.46 -19.28 -10.94
C GLY A 31 5.53 -19.14 -9.74
N PHE A 32 5.62 -18.02 -8.98
CA PHE A 32 4.66 -17.76 -7.91
C PHE A 32 3.29 -17.39 -8.47
N ASP A 33 2.24 -17.86 -7.78
CA ASP A 33 0.86 -17.44 -8.04
C ASP A 33 0.61 -16.10 -7.33
N VAL A 34 0.90 -15.01 -8.05
CA VAL A 34 0.89 -13.63 -7.54
C VAL A 34 0.23 -12.66 -8.52
N GLU A 35 -0.50 -11.66 -7.98
CA GLU A 35 -1.06 -10.54 -8.75
C GLU A 35 -0.66 -9.19 -8.15
N LEU A 36 -0.53 -8.18 -9.01
CA LEU A 36 -0.25 -6.80 -8.63
C LEU A 36 -1.53 -5.97 -8.62
N VAL A 37 -1.82 -5.34 -7.49
CA VAL A 37 -2.93 -4.39 -7.34
C VAL A 37 -2.37 -2.99 -7.12
N SER A 38 -2.36 -2.20 -8.19
CA SER A 38 -1.90 -0.81 -8.17
C SER A 38 -2.88 0.13 -7.48
N GLU A 39 -2.37 1.29 -7.06
CA GLU A 39 -3.14 2.37 -6.44
C GLU A 39 -4.19 2.95 -7.40
N TYR A 40 -5.48 2.90 -7.00
CA TYR A 40 -6.57 3.52 -7.78
C TYR A 40 -6.48 5.05 -7.80
N ALA A 41 -6.11 5.64 -6.67
CA ALA A 41 -6.05 7.11 -6.55
C ALA A 41 -5.09 7.76 -7.56
N LYS A 42 -4.06 7.04 -8.02
CA LYS A 42 -3.13 7.51 -9.05
C LYS A 42 -3.80 7.75 -10.40
N GLU A 43 -4.82 6.98 -10.76
CA GLU A 43 -5.61 7.19 -11.97
C GLU A 43 -6.30 8.57 -11.91
N LEU A 44 -6.88 8.92 -10.76
CA LEU A 44 -7.56 10.20 -10.55
C LEU A 44 -6.62 11.40 -10.64
N VAL A 45 -5.35 11.25 -10.27
CA VAL A 45 -4.34 12.30 -10.45
C VAL A 45 -4.15 12.60 -11.93
N TRP A 46 -4.00 11.58 -12.77
CA TRP A 46 -3.83 11.74 -14.21
C TRP A 46 -5.10 12.25 -14.90
N GLU A 47 -6.28 11.89 -14.38
CA GLU A 47 -7.58 12.39 -14.85
C GLU A 47 -7.92 13.79 -14.32
N GLN A 48 -7.07 14.39 -13.47
CA GLN A 48 -7.27 15.70 -12.81
C GLN A 48 -8.57 15.78 -11.98
N ARG A 49 -9.03 14.64 -11.46
CA ARG A 49 -10.27 14.52 -10.67
C ARG A 49 -10.02 14.77 -9.19
N HIS A 50 -9.49 15.95 -8.86
CA HIS A 50 -9.04 16.27 -7.50
C HIS A 50 -10.16 16.28 -6.46
N GLU A 51 -11.39 16.67 -6.82
CA GLU A 51 -12.53 16.66 -5.91
C GLU A 51 -12.89 15.25 -5.41
N THR A 52 -12.61 14.21 -6.21
CA THR A 52 -12.86 12.82 -5.81
C THR A 52 -12.03 12.38 -4.62
N PHE A 53 -10.87 13.02 -4.35
CA PHE A 53 -10.04 12.73 -3.18
C PHE A 53 -10.69 13.07 -1.85
N LYS A 54 -11.72 13.92 -1.85
CA LYS A 54 -12.52 14.22 -0.64
C LYS A 54 -13.48 13.08 -0.25
N ASN A 55 -13.69 12.11 -1.14
CA ASN A 55 -14.55 10.96 -0.90
C ASN A 55 -13.71 9.69 -0.66
N GLU A 56 -13.11 9.59 0.52
CA GLU A 56 -12.26 8.45 0.87
C GLU A 56 -13.05 7.13 0.91
N LEU A 57 -14.34 7.14 1.24
CA LEU A 57 -15.19 5.95 1.17
C LEU A 57 -15.23 5.36 -0.25
N TYR A 58 -15.37 6.21 -1.27
CA TYR A 58 -15.32 5.78 -2.67
C TYR A 58 -13.95 5.21 -3.04
N LEU A 59 -12.87 5.88 -2.64
CA LEU A 59 -11.49 5.43 -2.92
C LEU A 59 -11.20 4.09 -2.25
N PHE A 60 -11.62 3.95 -0.99
CA PHE A 60 -11.53 2.71 -0.23
C PHE A 60 -12.28 1.57 -0.93
N ALA A 61 -13.54 1.80 -1.31
CA ALA A 61 -14.36 0.79 -1.98
C ALA A 61 -13.75 0.32 -3.31
N LYS A 62 -13.17 1.24 -4.09
CA LYS A 62 -12.47 0.91 -5.36
C LYS A 62 -11.22 0.08 -5.12
N GLN A 63 -10.38 0.48 -4.16
CA GLN A 63 -9.16 -0.26 -3.82
C GLN A 63 -9.50 -1.62 -3.20
N HIS A 64 -10.48 -1.67 -2.29
CA HIS A 64 -10.97 -2.91 -1.69
C HIS A 64 -11.47 -3.89 -2.76
N HIS A 65 -12.28 -3.44 -3.72
CA HIS A 65 -12.77 -4.30 -4.79
C HIS A 65 -11.63 -4.92 -5.62
N ARG A 66 -10.55 -4.17 -5.85
CA ARG A 66 -9.36 -4.67 -6.59
C ARG A 66 -8.68 -5.84 -5.88
N LEU A 67 -8.61 -5.78 -4.54
CA LEU A 67 -8.07 -6.87 -3.72
C LEU A 67 -9.07 -8.03 -3.58
N PHE A 68 -10.34 -7.69 -3.28
CA PHE A 68 -11.39 -8.67 -3.02
C PHE A 68 -11.59 -9.66 -4.18
N ARG A 69 -11.57 -9.17 -5.43
CA ARG A 69 -11.75 -10.02 -6.63
C ARG A 69 -10.66 -11.10 -6.79
N LEU A 70 -9.51 -10.95 -6.12
CA LEU A 70 -8.36 -11.88 -6.17
C LEU A 70 -8.29 -12.79 -4.94
N LYS A 71 -8.97 -12.42 -3.86
CA LYS A 71 -8.99 -13.17 -2.60
C LYS A 71 -9.45 -14.61 -2.82
N GLY A 72 -8.66 -15.57 -2.36
CA GLY A 72 -8.93 -16.99 -2.55
C GLY A 72 -8.64 -17.54 -3.95
N LYS A 73 -8.20 -16.70 -4.90
CA LYS A 73 -7.90 -17.09 -6.28
C LYS A 73 -6.42 -17.09 -6.61
N VAL A 74 -5.64 -16.31 -5.88
CA VAL A 74 -4.18 -16.26 -6.00
C VAL A 74 -3.54 -16.42 -4.63
N LYS A 75 -2.30 -16.90 -4.59
CA LYS A 75 -1.56 -17.10 -3.35
C LYS A 75 -1.08 -15.79 -2.75
N PHE A 76 -0.61 -14.86 -3.60
CA PHE A 76 -0.10 -13.56 -3.19
C PHE A 76 -0.76 -12.42 -3.95
N ILE A 77 -0.96 -11.31 -3.25
CA ILE A 77 -1.28 -10.00 -3.84
C ILE A 77 -0.21 -9.02 -3.36
N ILE A 78 0.40 -8.29 -4.28
CA ILE A 78 1.27 -7.15 -3.96
C ILE A 78 0.47 -5.87 -4.18
N THR A 79 0.49 -4.95 -3.22
CA THR A 79 -0.16 -3.64 -3.40
C THR A 79 0.70 -2.49 -2.90
N ASP A 80 0.73 -1.39 -3.67
CA ASP A 80 1.36 -0.12 -3.30
C ASP A 80 0.36 0.89 -2.69
N ARG A 81 -0.89 0.46 -2.48
CA ARG A 81 -1.94 1.20 -1.76
C ARG A 81 -2.70 0.25 -0.81
N PRO A 82 -2.11 -0.09 0.34
CA PRO A 82 -2.77 -0.89 1.36
C PRO A 82 -4.06 -0.26 1.88
N LEU A 83 -5.06 -1.09 2.17
CA LEU A 83 -6.37 -0.62 2.67
C LEU A 83 -6.26 0.18 3.97
N ILE A 84 -5.33 -0.19 4.84
CA ILE A 84 -5.11 0.48 6.13
C ILE A 84 -4.79 1.98 5.97
N LEU A 85 -4.18 2.39 4.83
CA LEU A 85 -3.89 3.80 4.56
C LEU A 85 -5.14 4.65 4.35
N SER A 86 -6.31 4.05 4.14
CA SER A 86 -7.57 4.79 4.11
C SER A 86 -7.90 5.46 5.45
N LEU A 87 -7.38 4.94 6.56
CA LEU A 87 -7.47 5.62 7.87
C LEU A 87 -6.72 6.94 7.87
N PHE A 88 -5.49 6.95 7.32
CA PHE A 88 -4.68 8.15 7.20
C PHE A 88 -5.36 9.20 6.32
N TYR A 89 -5.78 8.81 5.12
CA TYR A 89 -6.36 9.74 4.16
C TYR A 89 -7.74 10.25 4.57
N ASN A 90 -8.55 9.42 5.25
CA ASN A 90 -9.83 9.89 5.80
C ASN A 90 -9.62 10.92 6.91
N GLY A 91 -8.58 10.78 7.73
CA GLY A 91 -8.22 11.79 8.73
C GLY A 91 -7.70 13.10 8.12
N LYS A 92 -7.08 13.05 6.93
CA LYS A 92 -6.52 14.23 6.23
C LYS A 92 -7.53 14.95 5.34
N TYR A 93 -8.37 14.22 4.63
CA TYR A 93 -9.20 14.76 3.54
C TYR A 93 -10.69 14.44 3.68
N GLY A 94 -11.04 13.48 4.54
CA GLY A 94 -12.41 13.06 4.82
C GLY A 94 -12.99 13.69 6.08
N ASP A 95 -14.03 13.05 6.62
CA ASP A 95 -14.75 13.48 7.79
C ASP A 95 -14.19 12.93 9.13
N GLY A 96 -13.18 12.06 9.08
CA GLY A 96 -12.61 11.41 10.25
C GLY A 96 -13.57 10.45 10.96
N SER A 97 -14.65 9.99 10.30
CA SER A 97 -15.71 9.18 10.88
C SER A 97 -15.19 7.91 11.55
N GLU A 98 -15.59 7.69 12.80
CA GLU A 98 -15.26 6.46 13.55
C GLU A 98 -15.92 5.22 12.92
N ASN A 99 -17.11 5.36 12.33
CA ASN A 99 -17.78 4.27 11.63
C ASN A 99 -16.98 3.84 10.39
N PHE A 100 -16.43 4.79 9.64
CA PHE A 100 -15.56 4.49 8.50
C PHE A 100 -14.26 3.81 8.96
N LYS A 101 -13.66 4.28 10.03
CA LYS A 101 -12.47 3.66 10.63
C LYS A 101 -12.73 2.20 10.99
N ASN A 102 -13.84 1.92 11.68
CA ASN A 102 -14.21 0.56 12.08
C ASN A 102 -14.44 -0.34 10.86
N LEU A 103 -15.09 0.18 9.80
CA LEU A 103 -15.26 -0.53 8.53
C LEU A 103 -13.90 -0.88 7.90
N VAL A 104 -12.97 0.08 7.82
CA VAL A 104 -11.64 -0.17 7.26
C VAL A 104 -10.91 -1.26 8.03
N LEU A 105 -10.92 -1.19 9.37
CA LEU A 105 -10.25 -2.20 10.21
C LEU A 105 -10.88 -3.58 10.05
N GLU A 106 -12.20 -3.66 10.00
CA GLU A 106 -12.92 -4.91 9.74
C GLU A 106 -12.50 -5.52 8.39
N GLU A 107 -12.50 -4.72 7.32
CA GLU A 107 -12.16 -5.22 5.98
C GLU A 107 -10.67 -5.58 5.84
N VAL A 108 -9.76 -4.82 6.47
CA VAL A 108 -8.33 -5.15 6.54
C VAL A 108 -8.10 -6.51 7.20
N ASN A 109 -8.81 -6.79 8.30
CA ASN A 109 -8.66 -8.03 9.07
C ASN A 109 -9.19 -9.28 8.33
N LYS A 110 -9.93 -9.11 7.23
CA LYS A 110 -10.38 -10.22 6.38
C LYS A 110 -9.28 -10.75 5.45
N PHE A 111 -8.12 -10.10 5.40
CA PHE A 111 -6.96 -10.51 4.62
C PHE A 111 -5.80 -10.97 5.52
N ASP A 112 -4.95 -11.83 4.98
CA ASP A 112 -3.67 -12.17 5.59
C ASP A 112 -2.63 -11.12 5.18
N ASN A 113 -2.40 -10.15 6.05
CA ASN A 113 -1.59 -8.97 5.73
C ASN A 113 -0.14 -9.12 6.17
N VAL A 114 0.78 -8.78 5.29
CA VAL A 114 2.19 -8.52 5.58
C VAL A 114 2.49 -7.08 5.27
N ASN A 115 2.84 -6.31 6.29
CA ASN A 115 2.99 -4.87 6.19
C ASN A 115 4.48 -4.51 6.13
N ILE A 116 4.88 -3.80 5.08
CA ILE A 116 6.25 -3.38 4.84
C ILE A 116 6.26 -1.86 4.73
N PHE A 117 6.81 -1.21 5.75
CA PHE A 117 6.99 0.24 5.74
C PHE A 117 8.31 0.58 5.05
N LEU A 118 8.24 1.42 4.04
CA LEU A 118 9.37 1.82 3.22
C LEU A 118 9.81 3.25 3.54
N HIS A 119 11.08 3.41 3.91
CA HIS A 119 11.72 4.71 4.08
C HIS A 119 12.28 5.21 2.75
N ARG A 120 12.02 6.48 2.43
CA ARG A 120 12.51 7.08 1.18
C ARG A 120 14.03 7.33 1.24
N THR A 121 14.74 6.80 0.26
CA THR A 121 16.20 6.95 0.13
C THR A 121 16.63 7.80 -1.07
N LYS A 122 15.70 8.13 -1.98
CA LYS A 122 15.98 8.91 -3.20
C LYS A 122 15.36 10.32 -3.13
N PRO A 123 15.87 11.25 -3.96
CA PRO A 123 15.29 12.57 -4.10
C PRO A 123 13.80 12.52 -4.45
N TYR A 124 13.05 13.49 -3.95
CA TYR A 124 11.63 13.61 -4.26
C TYR A 124 11.42 14.08 -5.71
N VAL A 125 10.47 13.47 -6.40
CA VAL A 125 10.05 13.86 -7.74
C VAL A 125 8.58 14.23 -7.68
N ALA A 126 8.25 15.51 -7.92
CA ALA A 126 6.88 16.04 -7.79
C ALA A 126 5.93 15.58 -8.92
N LYS A 127 6.44 15.24 -10.11
CA LYS A 127 5.61 14.87 -11.27
C LYS A 127 4.69 13.69 -10.95
N GLY A 128 3.39 13.88 -11.19
CA GLY A 128 2.35 12.86 -10.94
C GLY A 128 1.98 12.72 -9.46
N ARG A 129 2.18 13.76 -8.64
CA ARG A 129 1.83 13.80 -7.21
C ARG A 129 1.15 15.12 -6.86
N ASN A 130 0.28 15.07 -5.85
CA ASN A 130 -0.42 16.25 -5.33
C ASN A 130 0.33 16.88 -4.13
N GLN A 131 1.31 16.18 -3.53
CA GLN A 131 2.03 16.61 -2.34
C GLN A 131 3.36 17.25 -2.69
N THR A 132 3.82 18.16 -1.83
CA THR A 132 5.19 18.68 -1.81
C THR A 132 6.14 17.67 -1.16
N GLU A 133 7.46 17.96 -1.20
CA GLU A 133 8.45 17.14 -0.50
C GLU A 133 8.30 17.21 1.01
N GLU A 134 8.01 18.39 1.54
CA GLU A 134 7.79 18.65 2.97
C GLU A 134 6.56 17.89 3.47
N GLU A 135 5.44 17.99 2.76
CA GLU A 135 4.23 17.22 3.06
C GLU A 135 4.50 15.70 3.00
N SER A 136 5.29 15.24 2.04
CA SER A 136 5.65 13.83 1.95
C SER A 136 6.47 13.36 3.17
N LYS A 137 7.38 14.20 3.69
CA LYS A 137 8.15 13.89 4.91
C LYS A 137 7.25 13.81 6.14
N GLU A 138 6.29 14.72 6.26
CA GLU A 138 5.32 14.71 7.36
C GLU A 138 4.41 13.49 7.28
N PHE A 139 3.88 13.18 6.10
CA PHE A 139 3.08 11.98 5.86
C PHE A 139 3.83 10.69 6.21
N ALA A 140 5.15 10.63 5.97
CA ALA A 140 5.93 9.46 6.34
C ALA A 140 5.89 9.20 7.84
N LYS A 141 6.02 10.24 8.67
CA LYS A 141 5.97 10.13 10.14
C LYS A 141 4.58 9.68 10.61
N GLU A 142 3.54 10.35 10.13
CA GLU A 142 2.16 10.05 10.52
C GLU A 142 1.73 8.64 10.07
N MET A 143 2.12 8.23 8.86
CA MET A 143 1.84 6.87 8.37
C MET A 143 2.58 5.80 9.17
N LEU A 144 3.82 6.07 9.62
CA LEU A 144 4.54 5.14 10.49
C LEU A 144 3.85 4.99 11.84
N GLU A 145 3.40 6.08 12.46
CA GLU A 145 2.65 6.03 13.72
C GLU A 145 1.30 5.29 13.55
N LEU A 146 0.62 5.48 12.42
CA LEU A 146 -0.58 4.71 12.10
C LEU A 146 -0.28 3.21 12.01
N VAL A 147 0.80 2.82 11.32
CA VAL A 147 1.21 1.41 11.20
C VAL A 147 1.53 0.82 12.57
N LYS A 148 2.30 1.52 13.42
CA LYS A 148 2.58 1.10 14.79
C LYS A 148 1.30 0.89 15.60
N THR A 149 0.34 1.81 15.47
CA THR A 149 -0.93 1.78 16.21
C THR A 149 -1.81 0.60 15.81
N TYR A 150 -1.96 0.34 14.50
CA TYR A 150 -2.96 -0.62 14.02
C TYR A 150 -2.39 -1.95 13.58
N CYS A 151 -1.09 -2.04 13.27
CA CYS A 151 -0.43 -3.29 12.93
C CYS A 151 0.37 -3.88 14.11
N GLY A 152 0.58 -3.12 15.18
CA GLY A 152 1.38 -3.55 16.33
C GLY A 152 2.79 -3.99 15.88
N ASN A 153 3.16 -5.22 16.19
CA ASN A 153 4.44 -5.80 15.78
C ASN A 153 4.38 -6.51 14.42
N ASN A 154 3.24 -6.46 13.72
CA ASN A 154 3.05 -7.13 12.42
C ASN A 154 3.41 -6.21 11.25
N TYR A 155 4.59 -5.63 11.29
CA TYR A 155 5.18 -4.90 10.17
C TYR A 155 6.71 -4.95 10.25
N ILE A 156 7.36 -4.68 9.12
CA ILE A 156 8.82 -4.50 9.03
C ILE A 156 9.13 -3.16 8.37
N GLU A 157 10.23 -2.53 8.78
CA GLU A 157 10.73 -1.30 8.19
C GLU A 157 11.92 -1.61 7.29
N LEU A 158 11.89 -1.09 6.06
CA LEU A 158 12.99 -1.22 5.09
C LEU A 158 13.27 0.11 4.42
N ASP A 159 14.53 0.35 4.08
CA ASP A 159 14.91 1.44 3.18
C ASP A 159 14.43 1.12 1.76
N ALA A 160 13.88 2.09 1.05
CA ALA A 160 13.41 1.90 -0.33
C ALA A 160 14.60 1.92 -1.32
N LYS A 161 15.51 0.97 -1.16
CA LYS A 161 16.63 0.67 -2.07
C LYS A 161 16.18 -0.44 -3.03
N GLN A 162 16.35 -0.23 -4.32
CA GLN A 162 15.74 -1.04 -5.37
C GLN A 162 15.93 -2.56 -5.16
N GLU A 163 17.06 -3.11 -5.54
CA GLU A 163 17.31 -4.57 -5.49
C GLU A 163 17.34 -5.13 -4.06
N GLU A 164 18.04 -4.46 -3.14
CA GLU A 164 18.18 -4.90 -1.76
C GLU A 164 16.81 -5.07 -1.05
N THR A 165 15.87 -4.16 -1.33
CA THR A 165 14.53 -4.22 -0.72
C THR A 165 13.72 -5.37 -1.31
N VAL A 166 13.79 -5.57 -2.62
CA VAL A 166 13.11 -6.68 -3.30
C VAL A 166 13.66 -8.02 -2.83
N ASP A 167 14.99 -8.15 -2.68
CA ASP A 167 15.64 -9.35 -2.16
C ASP A 167 15.16 -9.69 -0.75
N LYS A 168 15.15 -8.71 0.16
CA LYS A 168 14.68 -8.91 1.54
C LYS A 168 13.21 -9.34 1.61
N ILE A 169 12.35 -8.72 0.81
CA ILE A 169 10.94 -9.09 0.76
C ILE A 169 10.79 -10.49 0.16
N PHE A 170 11.52 -10.78 -0.90
CA PHE A 170 11.46 -12.07 -1.56
C PHE A 170 11.92 -13.21 -0.64
N GLU A 171 12.98 -13.02 0.14
CA GLU A 171 13.48 -14.03 1.09
C GLU A 171 12.45 -14.47 2.11
N ILE A 172 11.54 -13.58 2.53
CA ILE A 172 10.44 -13.91 3.45
C ILE A 172 9.52 -15.00 2.84
N TYR A 173 9.41 -15.06 1.52
CA TYR A 173 8.41 -15.91 0.84
C TYR A 173 9.00 -16.97 -0.09
N ARG A 174 10.32 -17.01 -0.32
CA ARG A 174 10.93 -17.92 -1.30
C ARG A 174 10.58 -19.39 -1.08
N ASP A 175 10.38 -19.79 0.18
CA ASP A 175 10.10 -21.17 0.56
C ASP A 175 8.59 -21.48 0.61
N VAL A 176 7.73 -20.51 0.26
CA VAL A 176 6.27 -20.58 0.30
C VAL A 176 5.70 -20.68 -1.13
N LYS A 177 6.28 -21.52 -2.00
CA LYS A 177 5.73 -21.78 -3.34
C LYS A 177 4.41 -22.56 -3.32
#